data_f99b306d280d2fee0ad2edbd0a08401c
#
_entry.id   f99b306d280d2fee0ad2edbd0a08401c
#
_cell.length_a   1.000
_cell.length_b   1.000
_cell.length_c   1.000
_cell.angle_alpha   90.00
_cell.angle_beta   90.00
_cell.angle_gamma   90.00
#
_symmetry.space_group_name_H-M   'P 1'
#
loop_
_entity.id
_entity.type
_entity.pdbx_description
1 polymer ?
#
loop_
_entity_poly.entity_id
_entity_poly.type
_entity_poly.pdbx_seq_one_letter_code
_entity_poly.pdbx_strand_id
1 'polypeptide(L)'
;MTESTLREQPKRIGLKRLKAREQLTGYLFILPALLVILIFGIFPIGYSIYMSLFDWRVVKGPFIGDRNYLMIFGSWKNVGIIIAGIALFYAGSKVWGKAFQSLKNGQKLARLVGALILILGGVVFVTGWTQMYETGNPEFLDSLIVTLYYALGTVPAEVILGLVLAYILYQDIVGKETFRMIYFLPYITPSISSAVVFQIIFSSRETSLANQFIGLFGIDPLKWRFEPRPVLQLLGFDVSGIGGGPSLALVT
;
A
#
# COMPACT_ATOMS: atom_id res chain seq x y z
N MET A 1 30.79 60.89 31.95
CA MET A 1 30.63 60.75 30.49
C MET A 1 30.30 59.29 30.22
N THR A 2 29.00 59.00 30.09
CA THR A 2 28.46 57.64 29.88
C THR A 2 27.85 57.67 28.51
N GLU A 3 28.56 57.04 27.58
CA GLU A 3 28.11 56.88 26.18
C GLU A 3 27.19 55.64 26.07
N SER A 4 25.89 55.89 26.04
CA SER A 4 24.86 54.89 25.82
C SER A 4 24.81 54.58 24.34
N THR A 5 25.49 53.51 23.93
CA THR A 5 25.35 52.93 22.60
C THR A 5 23.95 52.37 22.43
N LEU A 6 23.07 53.13 21.78
CA LEU A 6 21.79 52.70 21.29
C LEU A 6 22.02 51.60 20.22
N ARG A 7 21.84 50.33 20.59
CA ARG A 7 21.72 49.24 19.64
C ARG A 7 20.43 49.45 18.85
N GLU A 8 20.55 50.00 17.64
CA GLU A 8 19.46 50.04 16.69
C GLU A 8 19.01 48.60 16.38
N GLN A 9 17.80 48.27 16.81
CA GLN A 9 17.15 47.01 16.42
C GLN A 9 16.91 47.04 14.90
N PRO A 10 17.39 46.04 14.13
CA PRO A 10 17.18 46.00 12.69
C PRO A 10 15.68 45.96 12.38
N LYS A 11 15.22 46.88 11.54
CA LYS A 11 13.82 47.06 11.15
C LYS A 11 13.20 45.72 10.72
N ARG A 12 12.20 45.25 11.46
CA ARG A 12 11.45 43.96 11.23
C ARG A 12 10.90 43.80 9.81
N ILE A 13 10.75 44.88 9.05
CA ILE A 13 10.29 44.90 7.65
C ILE A 13 11.35 44.29 6.70
N GLY A 14 12.66 44.48 6.98
CA GLY A 14 13.74 43.89 6.17
C GLY A 14 13.80 42.37 6.28
N LEU A 15 13.60 41.83 7.48
CA LEU A 15 13.60 40.38 7.74
C LEU A 15 12.45 39.63 7.06
N LYS A 16 11.26 40.24 6.99
CA LYS A 16 10.13 39.63 6.28
C LYS A 16 10.36 39.57 4.77
N ARG A 17 10.93 40.60 4.17
CA ARG A 17 11.29 40.61 2.74
C ARG A 17 12.42 39.63 2.42
N LEU A 18 13.41 39.50 3.29
CA LEU A 18 14.50 38.54 3.13
C LEU A 18 13.96 37.11 3.15
N LYS A 19 13.15 36.75 4.17
CA LYS A 19 12.49 35.47 4.28
C LYS A 19 11.58 35.14 3.09
N ALA A 20 10.83 36.14 2.62
CA ALA A 20 9.96 35.94 1.42
C ALA A 20 10.79 35.67 0.15
N ARG A 21 11.94 36.34 -0.01
CA ARG A 21 12.85 36.07 -1.15
C ARG A 21 13.51 34.70 -1.02
N GLU A 22 13.96 34.32 0.15
CA GLU A 22 14.50 32.96 0.40
C GLU A 22 13.46 31.87 0.12
N GLN A 23 12.23 32.05 0.57
CA GLN A 23 11.12 31.14 0.28
C GLN A 23 10.81 31.06 -1.21
N LEU A 24 10.73 32.22 -1.90
CA LEU A 24 10.48 32.26 -3.34
C LEU A 24 11.59 31.57 -4.13
N THR A 25 12.85 31.82 -3.76
CA THR A 25 13.99 31.16 -4.36
C THR A 25 13.92 29.64 -4.15
N GLY A 26 13.60 29.19 -2.91
CA GLY A 26 13.39 27.78 -2.60
C GLY A 26 12.28 27.14 -3.47
N TYR A 27 11.14 27.81 -3.61
CA TYR A 27 10.06 27.32 -4.47
C TYR A 27 10.45 27.27 -5.95
N LEU A 28 11.22 28.25 -6.45
CA LEU A 28 11.71 28.24 -7.83
C LEU A 28 12.66 27.07 -8.10
N PHE A 29 13.50 26.69 -7.13
CA PHE A 29 14.36 25.51 -7.27
C PHE A 29 13.58 24.19 -7.25
N ILE A 30 12.50 24.09 -6.50
CA ILE A 30 11.65 22.90 -6.41
C ILE A 30 10.67 22.83 -7.59
N LEU A 31 10.33 23.95 -8.22
CA LEU A 31 9.31 24.07 -9.25
C LEU A 31 9.50 23.10 -10.45
N PRO A 32 10.70 22.87 -10.99
CA PRO A 32 10.88 21.91 -12.08
C PRO A 32 10.50 20.49 -11.68
N ALA A 33 10.92 20.05 -10.49
CA ALA A 33 10.56 18.72 -9.96
C ALA A 33 9.07 18.62 -9.67
N LEU A 34 8.48 19.68 -9.09
CA LEU A 34 7.06 19.76 -8.80
C LEU A 34 6.20 19.71 -10.06
N LEU A 35 6.62 20.37 -11.15
CA LEU A 35 5.94 20.31 -12.44
C LEU A 35 5.95 18.89 -13.02
N VAL A 36 7.06 18.18 -12.95
CA VAL A 36 7.15 16.79 -13.39
C VAL A 36 6.19 15.90 -12.59
N ILE A 37 6.18 16.03 -11.27
CA ILE A 37 5.26 15.27 -10.41
C ILE A 37 3.81 15.63 -10.71
N LEU A 38 3.49 16.90 -10.95
CA LEU A 38 2.15 17.36 -11.24
C LEU A 38 1.64 16.82 -12.58
N ILE A 39 2.47 16.88 -13.63
CA ILE A 39 2.10 16.45 -14.97
C ILE A 39 2.05 14.91 -15.07
N PHE A 40 3.04 14.21 -14.54
CA PHE A 40 3.16 12.76 -14.71
C PHE A 40 2.62 11.94 -13.54
N GLY A 41 2.43 12.54 -12.37
CA GLY A 41 1.87 11.88 -11.19
C GLY A 41 0.42 12.30 -10.93
N ILE A 42 0.19 13.57 -10.63
CA ILE A 42 -1.12 14.05 -10.16
C ILE A 42 -2.14 14.16 -11.29
N PHE A 43 -1.74 14.70 -12.45
CA PHE A 43 -2.64 14.87 -13.59
C PHE A 43 -3.26 13.55 -14.08
N PRO A 44 -2.50 12.43 -14.25
CA PRO A 44 -3.10 11.16 -14.66
C PRO A 44 -4.12 10.62 -13.65
N ILE A 45 -3.92 10.84 -12.35
CA ILE A 45 -4.89 10.46 -11.31
C ILE A 45 -6.19 11.25 -11.48
N GLY A 46 -6.10 12.58 -11.59
CA GLY A 46 -7.26 13.43 -11.82
C GLY A 46 -7.97 13.12 -13.14
N TYR A 47 -7.21 12.86 -14.19
CA TYR A 47 -7.75 12.49 -15.50
C TYR A 47 -8.44 11.11 -15.47
N SER A 48 -7.91 10.14 -14.73
CA SER A 48 -8.56 8.84 -14.53
C SER A 48 -9.91 8.97 -13.82
N ILE A 49 -10.01 9.83 -12.79
CA ILE A 49 -11.28 10.13 -12.12
C ILE A 49 -12.26 10.78 -13.11
N TYR A 50 -11.79 11.70 -13.95
CA TYR A 50 -12.63 12.30 -14.99
C TYR A 50 -13.12 11.24 -15.99
N MET A 51 -12.22 10.38 -16.49
CA MET A 51 -12.55 9.30 -17.43
C MET A 51 -13.57 8.31 -16.85
N SER A 52 -13.51 8.02 -15.55
CA SER A 52 -14.40 7.08 -14.88
C SER A 52 -15.87 7.51 -14.89
N LEU A 53 -16.17 8.78 -15.16
CA LEU A 53 -17.53 9.31 -15.27
C LEU A 53 -18.13 9.17 -16.68
N PHE A 54 -17.36 8.62 -17.63
CA PHE A 54 -17.79 8.42 -19.01
C PHE A 54 -17.70 6.93 -19.39
N ASP A 55 -18.52 6.50 -20.37
CA ASP A 55 -18.35 5.19 -21.01
C ASP A 55 -17.13 5.25 -21.95
N TRP A 56 -15.96 5.11 -21.37
CA TRP A 56 -14.69 5.22 -22.10
C TRP A 56 -14.18 3.84 -22.47
N ARG A 57 -14.14 3.54 -23.79
CA ARG A 57 -13.50 2.32 -24.30
C ARG A 57 -12.21 2.67 -25.02
N VAL A 58 -12.24 2.74 -26.35
CA VAL A 58 -11.12 3.23 -27.17
C VAL A 58 -11.25 4.74 -27.38
N VAL A 59 -12.48 5.22 -27.47
CA VAL A 59 -12.83 6.64 -27.65
C VAL A 59 -13.76 7.06 -26.54
N LYS A 60 -13.76 8.37 -26.23
CA LYS A 60 -14.65 8.95 -25.24
C LYS A 60 -16.11 8.76 -25.67
N GLY A 61 -16.86 8.03 -24.86
CA GLY A 61 -18.31 7.84 -25.00
C GLY A 61 -19.13 8.88 -24.22
N PRO A 62 -20.44 8.64 -24.06
CA PRO A 62 -21.34 9.53 -23.34
C PRO A 62 -21.00 9.60 -21.85
N PHE A 63 -21.45 10.70 -21.22
CA PHE A 63 -21.36 10.84 -19.77
C PHE A 63 -22.36 9.90 -19.09
N ILE A 64 -21.88 9.04 -18.21
CA ILE A 64 -22.65 8.02 -17.49
C ILE A 64 -22.67 8.24 -15.98
N GLY A 65 -22.03 9.30 -15.49
CA GLY A 65 -21.96 9.63 -14.07
C GLY A 65 -21.26 8.55 -13.24
N ASP A 66 -21.90 8.10 -12.19
CA ASP A 66 -21.37 7.12 -11.23
C ASP A 66 -21.64 5.65 -11.59
N ARG A 67 -22.17 5.39 -12.79
CA ARG A 67 -22.54 4.04 -13.23
C ARG A 67 -21.40 3.03 -13.14
N ASN A 68 -20.18 3.43 -13.50
CA ASN A 68 -19.00 2.58 -13.39
C ASN A 68 -18.75 2.15 -11.94
N TYR A 69 -18.95 3.05 -10.99
CA TYR A 69 -18.82 2.76 -9.56
C TYR A 69 -19.94 1.85 -9.05
N LEU A 70 -21.17 2.06 -9.53
CA LEU A 70 -22.29 1.19 -9.19
C LEU A 70 -22.11 -0.23 -9.73
N MET A 71 -21.50 -0.40 -10.91
CA MET A 71 -21.15 -1.72 -11.43
C MET A 71 -20.12 -2.45 -10.54
N ILE A 72 -19.21 -1.70 -9.92
CA ILE A 72 -18.19 -2.28 -9.02
C ILE A 72 -18.80 -2.62 -7.66
N PHE A 73 -19.53 -1.68 -7.06
CA PHE A 73 -19.99 -1.76 -5.68
C PHE A 73 -21.43 -2.29 -5.54
N GLY A 74 -22.12 -2.52 -6.65
CA GLY A 74 -23.53 -2.90 -6.70
C GLY A 74 -24.47 -1.76 -6.31
N SER A 75 -24.23 -1.10 -5.20
CA SER A 75 -25.04 0.02 -4.70
C SER A 75 -24.24 0.92 -3.77
N TRP A 76 -24.54 2.22 -3.76
CA TRP A 76 -24.02 3.16 -2.75
C TRP A 76 -24.44 2.79 -1.32
N LYS A 77 -25.58 2.09 -1.17
CA LYS A 77 -26.01 1.53 0.12
C LYS A 77 -24.98 0.57 0.69
N ASN A 78 -24.40 -0.32 -0.12
CA ASN A 78 -23.40 -1.29 0.30
C ASN A 78 -22.13 -0.58 0.80
N VAL A 79 -21.68 0.45 0.08
CA VAL A 79 -20.55 1.31 0.48
C VAL A 79 -20.85 1.97 1.83
N GLY A 80 -22.07 2.52 2.00
CA GLY A 80 -22.51 3.10 3.27
C GLY A 80 -22.49 2.12 4.43
N ILE A 81 -22.93 0.88 4.22
CA ILE A 81 -22.90 -0.19 5.24
C ILE A 81 -21.44 -0.53 5.62
N ILE A 82 -20.55 -0.65 4.65
CA ILE A 82 -19.13 -0.92 4.92
C ILE A 82 -18.50 0.23 5.72
N ILE A 83 -18.73 1.48 5.32
CA ILE A 83 -18.23 2.65 6.05
C ILE A 83 -18.79 2.69 7.48
N ALA A 84 -20.07 2.38 7.67
CA ALA A 84 -20.68 2.28 8.99
C ALA A 84 -20.04 1.17 9.83
N GLY A 85 -19.77 0.01 9.24
CA GLY A 85 -19.05 -1.09 9.90
C GLY A 85 -17.64 -0.68 10.37
N ILE A 86 -16.88 -0.02 9.50
CA ILE A 86 -15.53 0.50 9.82
C ILE A 86 -15.61 1.57 10.93
N ALA A 87 -16.58 2.48 10.86
CA ALA A 87 -16.77 3.52 11.86
C ALA A 87 -17.14 2.93 13.24
N LEU A 88 -18.02 1.94 13.27
CA LEU A 88 -18.36 1.21 14.49
C LEU A 88 -17.14 0.45 15.05
N PHE A 89 -16.39 -0.22 14.18
CA PHE A 89 -15.17 -0.92 14.60
C PHE A 89 -14.15 0.06 15.20
N TYR A 90 -13.94 1.21 14.56
CA TYR A 90 -13.07 2.26 15.08
C TYR A 90 -13.58 2.82 16.43
N ALA A 91 -14.87 3.10 16.55
CA ALA A 91 -15.47 3.56 17.79
C ALA A 91 -15.32 2.51 18.92
N GLY A 92 -15.62 1.25 18.61
CA GLY A 92 -15.44 0.14 19.54
C GLY A 92 -13.99 -0.02 20.00
N SER A 93 -13.02 0.10 19.10
CA SER A 93 -11.59 0.04 19.44
C SER A 93 -11.16 1.16 20.38
N LYS A 94 -11.69 2.38 20.21
CA LYS A 94 -11.44 3.52 21.11
C LYS A 94 -12.04 3.31 22.50
N VAL A 95 -13.28 2.79 22.59
CA VAL A 95 -13.92 2.45 23.86
C VAL A 95 -13.16 1.33 24.56
N TRP A 96 -12.81 0.28 23.82
CA TRP A 96 -12.02 -0.84 24.31
C TRP A 96 -10.66 -0.38 24.84
N GLY A 97 -9.91 0.41 24.07
CA GLY A 97 -8.58 0.91 24.46
C GLY A 97 -8.62 1.79 25.73
N LYS A 98 -9.60 2.69 25.83
CA LYS A 98 -9.77 3.52 27.04
C LYS A 98 -10.12 2.67 28.28
N ALA A 99 -10.85 1.58 28.12
CA ALA A 99 -11.21 0.69 29.19
C ALA A 99 -10.04 -0.14 29.74
N PHE A 100 -8.91 -0.23 29.04
CA PHE A 100 -7.69 -0.88 29.54
C PHE A 100 -6.76 0.07 30.30
N GLN A 101 -6.88 1.39 30.12
CA GLN A 101 -5.97 2.37 30.70
C GLN A 101 -6.25 2.71 32.18
N SER A 102 -7.34 2.23 32.76
CA SER A 102 -7.70 2.51 34.15
C SER A 102 -8.16 1.26 34.90
N LEU A 103 -7.71 1.12 36.14
CA LEU A 103 -7.91 -0.07 37.00
C LEU A 103 -9.20 -0.06 37.85
N LYS A 104 -10.18 0.81 37.60
CA LYS A 104 -11.39 0.95 38.41
C LYS A 104 -12.53 -0.01 38.04
N ASN A 105 -13.27 -0.49 39.03
CA ASN A 105 -14.32 -1.52 38.91
C ASN A 105 -15.49 -1.22 37.96
N GLY A 106 -15.73 0.06 37.57
CA GLY A 106 -16.78 0.44 36.60
C GLY A 106 -16.46 0.10 35.12
N GLN A 107 -15.29 -0.43 34.86
CA GLN A 107 -14.78 -0.60 33.48
C GLN A 107 -15.07 -1.98 32.87
N LYS A 108 -15.56 -2.95 33.68
CA LYS A 108 -16.04 -4.21 33.10
C LYS A 108 -17.18 -3.96 32.12
N LEU A 109 -18.10 -3.04 32.46
CA LEU A 109 -19.18 -2.62 31.58
C LEU A 109 -18.66 -1.92 30.30
N ALA A 110 -17.70 -1.01 30.42
CA ALA A 110 -17.10 -0.32 29.27
C ALA A 110 -16.38 -1.30 28.33
N ARG A 111 -15.72 -2.33 28.87
CA ARG A 111 -15.10 -3.40 28.05
C ARG A 111 -16.14 -4.23 27.32
N LEU A 112 -17.23 -4.61 28.00
CA LEU A 112 -18.34 -5.33 27.37
C LEU A 112 -18.99 -4.50 26.27
N VAL A 113 -19.26 -3.22 26.52
CA VAL A 113 -19.82 -2.30 25.52
C VAL A 113 -18.87 -2.13 24.35
N GLY A 114 -17.56 -1.93 24.60
CA GLY A 114 -16.55 -1.86 23.55
C GLY A 114 -16.48 -3.13 22.70
N ALA A 115 -16.51 -4.31 23.34
CA ALA A 115 -16.54 -5.59 22.64
C ALA A 115 -17.80 -5.77 21.79
N LEU A 116 -18.97 -5.42 22.33
CA LEU A 116 -20.23 -5.47 21.57
C LEU A 116 -20.21 -4.56 20.34
N ILE A 117 -19.69 -3.34 20.49
CA ILE A 117 -19.56 -2.41 19.35
C ILE A 117 -18.58 -2.96 18.31
N LEU A 118 -17.47 -3.58 18.74
CA LEU A 118 -16.51 -4.22 17.81
C LEU A 118 -17.15 -5.39 17.05
N ILE A 119 -17.88 -6.25 17.74
CA ILE A 119 -18.60 -7.38 17.12
C ILE A 119 -19.66 -6.84 16.15
N LEU A 120 -20.46 -5.87 16.57
CA LEU A 120 -21.47 -5.24 15.71
C LEU A 120 -20.84 -4.60 14.49
N GLY A 121 -19.74 -3.87 14.66
CA GLY A 121 -18.97 -3.28 13.55
C GLY A 121 -18.47 -4.35 12.58
N GLY A 122 -17.96 -5.46 13.08
CA GLY A 122 -17.54 -6.62 12.29
C GLY A 122 -18.69 -7.24 11.50
N VAL A 123 -19.83 -7.49 12.15
CA VAL A 123 -21.04 -8.03 11.49
C VAL A 123 -21.55 -7.09 10.41
N VAL A 124 -21.66 -5.78 10.68
CA VAL A 124 -22.11 -4.78 9.72
C VAL A 124 -21.14 -4.70 8.53
N PHE A 125 -19.83 -4.75 8.79
CA PHE A 125 -18.83 -4.78 7.73
C PHE A 125 -18.98 -6.02 6.84
N VAL A 126 -19.07 -7.22 7.43
CA VAL A 126 -19.21 -8.47 6.69
C VAL A 126 -20.50 -8.49 5.88
N THR A 127 -21.63 -8.04 6.44
CA THR A 127 -22.89 -7.96 5.69
C THR A 127 -22.80 -7.00 4.51
N GLY A 128 -22.17 -5.83 4.69
CA GLY A 128 -21.94 -4.87 3.60
C GLY A 128 -21.04 -5.46 2.51
N TRP A 129 -19.98 -6.16 2.91
CA TRP A 129 -19.06 -6.83 1.98
C TRP A 129 -19.76 -7.93 1.19
N THR A 130 -20.52 -8.81 1.84
CA THR A 130 -21.27 -9.89 1.17
C THR A 130 -22.27 -9.32 0.16
N GLN A 131 -23.04 -8.29 0.54
CA GLN A 131 -23.96 -7.63 -0.37
C GLN A 131 -23.25 -6.99 -1.57
N MET A 132 -22.09 -6.35 -1.34
CA MET A 132 -21.27 -5.79 -2.41
C MET A 132 -20.75 -6.88 -3.34
N TYR A 133 -20.32 -8.02 -2.80
CA TYR A 133 -19.83 -9.16 -3.57
C TYR A 133 -20.93 -9.81 -4.44
N GLU A 134 -22.15 -9.90 -3.91
CA GLU A 134 -23.30 -10.48 -4.63
C GLU A 134 -23.89 -9.55 -5.71
N THR A 135 -23.86 -8.23 -5.48
CA THR A 135 -24.54 -7.27 -6.36
C THR A 135 -23.60 -6.47 -7.25
N GLY A 136 -22.31 -6.44 -6.93
CA GLY A 136 -21.28 -5.71 -7.65
C GLY A 136 -20.45 -6.60 -8.58
N ASN A 137 -19.17 -6.26 -8.72
CA ASN A 137 -18.21 -7.04 -9.51
C ASN A 137 -17.28 -7.85 -8.59
N PRO A 138 -17.50 -9.16 -8.43
CA PRO A 138 -16.69 -10.02 -7.57
C PRO A 138 -15.22 -10.08 -8.01
N GLU A 139 -14.93 -10.10 -9.32
CA GLU A 139 -13.55 -10.17 -9.83
C GLU A 139 -12.73 -8.95 -9.42
N PHE A 140 -13.34 -7.76 -9.42
CA PHE A 140 -12.70 -6.54 -8.94
C PHE A 140 -12.43 -6.60 -7.43
N LEU A 141 -13.42 -7.08 -6.66
CA LEU A 141 -13.28 -7.21 -5.19
C LEU A 141 -12.22 -8.23 -4.81
N ASP A 142 -12.15 -9.35 -5.53
CA ASP A 142 -11.09 -10.35 -5.34
C ASP A 142 -9.71 -9.76 -5.65
N SER A 143 -9.59 -9.01 -6.73
CA SER A 143 -8.35 -8.32 -7.09
C SER A 143 -7.91 -7.32 -6.01
N LEU A 144 -8.87 -6.66 -5.36
CA LEU A 144 -8.59 -5.74 -4.25
C LEU A 144 -8.09 -6.49 -3.00
N ILE A 145 -8.70 -7.63 -2.68
CA ILE A 145 -8.24 -8.49 -1.58
C ILE A 145 -6.82 -8.99 -1.84
N VAL A 146 -6.56 -9.49 -3.06
CA VAL A 146 -5.22 -9.95 -3.47
C VAL A 146 -4.19 -8.82 -3.34
N THR A 147 -4.54 -7.62 -3.78
CA THR A 147 -3.68 -6.44 -3.63
C THR A 147 -3.37 -6.13 -2.16
N LEU A 148 -4.35 -6.25 -1.27
CA LEU A 148 -4.14 -6.08 0.17
C LEU A 148 -3.21 -7.15 0.75
N TYR A 149 -3.41 -8.43 0.41
CA TYR A 149 -2.52 -9.51 0.84
C TYR A 149 -1.09 -9.28 0.36
N TYR A 150 -0.95 -8.91 -0.91
CA TYR A 150 0.34 -8.59 -1.49
C TYR A 150 1.02 -7.43 -0.74
N ALA A 151 0.30 -6.32 -0.54
CA ALA A 151 0.83 -5.15 0.16
C ALA A 151 1.22 -5.47 1.61
N LEU A 152 0.38 -6.20 2.35
CA LEU A 152 0.65 -6.57 3.73
C LEU A 152 1.82 -7.57 3.87
N GLY A 153 2.06 -8.41 2.88
CA GLY A 153 3.19 -9.33 2.86
C GLY A 153 4.49 -8.65 2.43
N THR A 154 4.43 -7.89 1.35
CA THR A 154 5.62 -7.33 0.68
C THR A 154 6.17 -6.11 1.41
N VAL A 155 5.31 -5.15 1.77
CA VAL A 155 5.76 -3.87 2.35
C VAL A 155 6.49 -4.05 3.68
N PRO A 156 6.01 -4.83 4.67
CA PRO A 156 6.77 -5.07 5.88
C PRO A 156 8.10 -5.78 5.64
N ALA A 157 8.12 -6.74 4.73
CA ALA A 157 9.34 -7.47 4.37
C ALA A 157 10.37 -6.53 3.74
N GLU A 158 9.95 -5.68 2.79
CA GLU A 158 10.82 -4.67 2.16
C GLU A 158 11.36 -3.67 3.18
N VAL A 159 10.53 -3.17 4.09
CA VAL A 159 10.94 -2.23 5.14
C VAL A 159 11.96 -2.89 6.09
N ILE A 160 11.71 -4.12 6.54
CA ILE A 160 12.63 -4.84 7.43
C ILE A 160 13.96 -5.10 6.74
N LEU A 161 13.93 -5.62 5.51
CA LEU A 161 15.15 -5.88 4.73
C LEU A 161 15.91 -4.58 4.44
N GLY A 162 15.20 -3.51 4.09
CA GLY A 162 15.78 -2.19 3.87
C GLY A 162 16.46 -1.64 5.13
N LEU A 163 15.85 -1.79 6.30
CA LEU A 163 16.44 -1.38 7.58
C LEU A 163 17.70 -2.21 7.93
N VAL A 164 17.64 -3.52 7.74
CA VAL A 164 18.79 -4.40 7.98
C VAL A 164 19.95 -4.00 7.08
N LEU A 165 19.71 -3.80 5.79
CA LEU A 165 20.73 -3.39 4.83
C LEU A 165 21.27 -1.98 5.13
N ALA A 166 20.40 -1.05 5.49
CA ALA A 166 20.81 0.29 5.90
C ALA A 166 21.69 0.26 7.15
N TYR A 167 21.35 -0.60 8.12
CA TYR A 167 22.17 -0.80 9.33
C TYR A 167 23.53 -1.38 9.02
N ILE A 168 23.62 -2.41 8.15
CA ILE A 168 24.88 -3.02 7.73
C ILE A 168 25.75 -1.98 7.00
N LEU A 169 25.18 -1.21 6.08
CA LEU A 169 25.89 -0.19 5.32
C LEU A 169 26.27 1.04 6.16
N TYR A 170 25.66 1.23 7.32
CA TYR A 170 26.03 2.29 8.27
C TYR A 170 27.35 1.95 8.99
N GLN A 171 27.63 0.67 9.20
CA GLN A 171 28.85 0.23 9.86
C GLN A 171 30.08 0.43 8.96
N ASP A 172 31.27 0.53 9.57
CA ASP A 172 32.54 0.63 8.85
C ASP A 172 33.05 -0.75 8.46
N ILE A 173 32.42 -1.32 7.41
CA ILE A 173 32.78 -2.61 6.84
C ILE A 173 33.74 -2.44 5.67
N VAL A 174 34.63 -3.43 5.48
CA VAL A 174 35.53 -3.46 4.34
C VAL A 174 34.71 -3.64 3.06
N GLY A 175 34.96 -2.80 2.05
CA GLY A 175 34.23 -2.85 0.78
C GLY A 175 32.88 -2.14 0.77
N LYS A 176 32.57 -1.32 1.76
CA LYS A 176 31.32 -0.54 1.90
C LYS A 176 30.86 0.14 0.61
N GLU A 177 31.80 0.79 -0.11
CA GLU A 177 31.49 1.47 -1.37
C GLU A 177 31.08 0.50 -2.49
N THR A 178 31.70 -0.66 -2.56
CA THR A 178 31.34 -1.71 -3.53
C THR A 178 29.96 -2.27 -3.22
N PHE A 179 29.64 -2.53 -1.95
CA PHE A 179 28.29 -2.98 -1.55
C PHE A 179 27.22 -1.93 -1.88
N ARG A 180 27.49 -0.65 -1.66
CA ARG A 180 26.60 0.43 -2.06
C ARG A 180 26.36 0.44 -3.57
N MET A 181 27.41 0.30 -4.39
CA MET A 181 27.26 0.24 -5.85
C MET A 181 26.38 -0.93 -6.28
N ILE A 182 26.64 -2.14 -5.76
CA ILE A 182 25.85 -3.34 -6.07
C ILE A 182 24.39 -3.16 -5.66
N TYR A 183 24.15 -2.56 -4.51
CA TYR A 183 22.79 -2.35 -4.00
C TYR A 183 22.00 -1.31 -4.78
N PHE A 184 22.67 -0.29 -5.31
CA PHE A 184 22.04 0.72 -6.18
C PHE A 184 21.84 0.24 -7.63
N LEU A 185 22.52 -0.83 -8.05
CA LEU A 185 22.44 -1.33 -9.42
C LEU A 185 21.00 -1.66 -9.86
N PRO A 186 20.17 -2.36 -9.07
CA PRO A 186 18.77 -2.63 -9.41
C PRO A 186 17.92 -1.36 -9.58
N TYR A 187 18.21 -0.31 -8.83
CA TYR A 187 17.49 0.96 -8.94
C TYR A 187 17.76 1.71 -10.24
N ILE A 188 18.98 1.58 -10.77
CA ILE A 188 19.39 2.22 -12.04
C ILE A 188 18.94 1.36 -13.23
N THR A 189 18.71 0.06 -13.02
CA THR A 189 18.31 -0.87 -14.09
C THR A 189 16.87 -0.58 -14.52
N PRO A 190 16.59 -0.44 -15.85
CA PRO A 190 15.24 -0.25 -16.34
C PRO A 190 14.31 -1.36 -15.85
N SER A 191 13.15 -1.01 -15.30
CA SER A 191 12.17 -1.96 -14.75
C SER A 191 11.72 -3.02 -15.75
N ILE A 192 11.62 -2.66 -17.03
CA ILE A 192 11.28 -3.59 -18.12
C ILE A 192 12.34 -4.68 -18.27
N SER A 193 13.62 -4.31 -18.25
CA SER A 193 14.73 -5.28 -18.35
C SER A 193 14.75 -6.21 -17.14
N SER A 194 14.55 -5.69 -15.95
CA SER A 194 14.42 -6.49 -14.73
C SER A 194 13.24 -7.45 -14.83
N ALA A 195 12.08 -7.00 -15.27
CA ALA A 195 10.89 -7.86 -15.44
C ALA A 195 11.15 -9.01 -16.42
N VAL A 196 11.83 -8.76 -17.56
CA VAL A 196 12.19 -9.82 -18.52
C VAL A 196 13.13 -10.83 -17.90
N VAL A 197 14.17 -10.40 -17.17
CA VAL A 197 15.09 -11.30 -16.48
C VAL A 197 14.37 -12.17 -15.46
N PHE A 198 13.47 -11.58 -14.64
CA PHE A 198 12.66 -12.34 -13.71
C PHE A 198 11.73 -13.35 -14.41
N GLN A 199 11.13 -12.99 -15.55
CA GLN A 199 10.31 -13.91 -16.34
C GLN A 199 11.12 -15.13 -16.85
N ILE A 200 12.37 -14.95 -17.21
CA ILE A 200 13.25 -16.04 -17.64
C ILE A 200 13.63 -16.92 -16.46
N ILE A 201 14.04 -16.33 -15.34
CA ILE A 201 14.43 -17.05 -14.12
C ILE A 201 13.26 -17.88 -13.59
N PHE A 202 12.07 -17.29 -13.47
CA PHE A 202 10.85 -17.92 -12.95
C PHE A 202 9.92 -18.42 -14.06
N SER A 203 10.51 -18.91 -15.15
CA SER A 203 9.74 -19.56 -16.22
C SER A 203 9.18 -20.90 -15.75
N SER A 204 8.02 -21.29 -16.28
CA SER A 204 7.38 -22.59 -16.01
C SER A 204 8.14 -23.80 -16.61
N ARG A 205 9.24 -23.56 -17.29
CA ARG A 205 10.06 -24.62 -17.90
C ARG A 205 10.89 -25.33 -16.82
N GLU A 206 11.04 -26.64 -16.93
CA GLU A 206 11.90 -27.43 -16.04
C GLU A 206 13.37 -26.92 -16.05
N THR A 207 13.82 -26.43 -17.20
CA THR A 207 15.18 -25.88 -17.41
C THR A 207 15.36 -24.47 -16.88
N SER A 208 14.34 -23.84 -16.29
CA SER A 208 14.48 -22.51 -15.70
C SER A 208 15.40 -22.53 -14.48
N LEU A 209 16.15 -21.44 -14.24
CA LEU A 209 17.08 -21.37 -13.12
C LEU A 209 16.39 -21.61 -11.77
N ALA A 210 15.18 -21.07 -11.58
CA ALA A 210 14.43 -21.27 -10.36
C ALA A 210 14.02 -22.75 -10.17
N ASN A 211 13.58 -23.43 -11.23
CA ASN A 211 13.21 -24.84 -11.15
C ASN A 211 14.41 -25.76 -10.99
N GLN A 212 15.55 -25.45 -11.62
CA GLN A 212 16.80 -26.17 -11.36
C GLN A 212 17.25 -26.02 -9.90
N PHE A 213 17.13 -24.80 -9.34
CA PHE A 213 17.51 -24.55 -7.96
C PHE A 213 16.62 -25.31 -6.96
N ILE A 214 15.29 -25.29 -7.12
CA ILE A 214 14.39 -26.04 -6.23
C ILE A 214 14.52 -27.57 -6.43
N GLY A 215 14.86 -28.01 -7.64
CA GLY A 215 15.15 -29.41 -7.94
C GLY A 215 16.32 -29.99 -7.12
N LEU A 216 17.29 -29.16 -6.71
CA LEU A 216 18.35 -29.57 -5.80
C LEU A 216 17.83 -30.02 -4.41
N PHE A 217 16.66 -29.55 -4.03
CA PHE A 217 15.97 -29.91 -2.78
C PHE A 217 14.94 -31.01 -2.96
N GLY A 218 14.86 -31.61 -4.16
CA GLY A 218 13.89 -32.66 -4.47
C GLY A 218 12.45 -32.16 -4.66
N ILE A 219 12.27 -30.87 -4.94
CA ILE A 219 10.95 -30.27 -5.21
C ILE A 219 10.68 -30.33 -6.71
N ASP A 220 9.48 -30.79 -7.08
CA ASP A 220 9.05 -30.84 -8.47
C ASP A 220 8.99 -29.44 -9.10
N PRO A 221 9.25 -29.32 -10.42
CA PRO A 221 9.19 -28.06 -11.12
C PRO A 221 7.85 -27.33 -10.92
N LEU A 222 7.93 -26.08 -10.52
CA LEU A 222 6.76 -25.20 -10.30
C LEU A 222 6.43 -24.42 -11.56
N LYS A 223 5.13 -24.18 -11.76
CA LYS A 223 4.66 -23.29 -12.83
C LYS A 223 4.74 -21.80 -12.45
N TRP A 224 5.36 -21.47 -11.33
CA TRP A 224 5.59 -20.14 -10.77
C TRP A 224 4.39 -19.19 -10.98
N ARG A 225 4.34 -18.46 -12.09
CA ARG A 225 3.29 -17.49 -12.42
C ARG A 225 1.89 -18.09 -12.64
N PHE A 226 1.81 -19.40 -12.91
CA PHE A 226 0.58 -20.12 -13.23
C PHE A 226 0.35 -21.29 -12.27
N GLU A 227 0.99 -21.30 -11.12
CA GLU A 227 0.86 -22.37 -10.14
C GLU A 227 -0.52 -22.28 -9.45
N PRO A 228 -1.42 -23.23 -9.68
CA PRO A 228 -2.77 -23.16 -9.11
C PRO A 228 -2.83 -23.60 -7.64
N ARG A 229 -1.77 -24.27 -7.16
CA ARG A 229 -1.75 -24.79 -5.80
C ARG A 229 -1.45 -23.67 -4.79
N PRO A 230 -2.15 -23.62 -3.64
CA PRO A 230 -1.83 -22.70 -2.55
C PRO A 230 -0.41 -22.91 -2.04
N VAL A 231 0.25 -21.84 -1.61
CA VAL A 231 1.62 -21.89 -1.07
C VAL A 231 1.75 -22.90 0.08
N LEU A 232 0.73 -22.98 0.95
CA LEU A 232 0.73 -23.92 2.07
C LEU A 232 0.73 -25.37 1.60
N GLN A 233 0.03 -25.69 0.50
CA GLN A 233 0.05 -27.04 -0.08
C GLN A 233 1.41 -27.39 -0.68
N LEU A 234 2.11 -26.41 -1.27
CA LEU A 234 3.48 -26.59 -1.78
C LEU A 234 4.49 -26.85 -0.66
N LEU A 235 4.20 -26.35 0.54
CA LEU A 235 5.01 -26.60 1.75
C LEU A 235 4.64 -27.92 2.45
N GLY A 236 3.76 -28.73 1.86
CA GLY A 236 3.38 -30.05 2.40
C GLY A 236 2.25 -30.03 3.42
N PHE A 237 1.56 -28.90 3.62
CA PHE A 237 0.40 -28.84 4.50
C PHE A 237 -0.86 -29.21 3.73
N ASP A 238 -1.64 -30.15 4.25
CA ASP A 238 -2.94 -30.50 3.67
C ASP A 238 -3.97 -29.41 4.01
N VAL A 239 -4.33 -28.64 2.99
CA VAL A 239 -5.31 -27.53 3.09
C VAL A 239 -6.62 -27.84 2.35
N SER A 240 -6.88 -29.10 2.05
CA SER A 240 -8.06 -29.53 1.27
C SER A 240 -9.41 -29.17 1.91
N GLY A 241 -9.43 -28.79 3.18
CA GLY A 241 -10.63 -28.38 3.93
C GLY A 241 -10.73 -26.87 4.25
N ILE A 242 -9.69 -26.09 3.98
CA ILE A 242 -9.69 -24.66 4.23
C ILE A 242 -9.71 -23.99 2.86
N GLY A 243 -10.82 -23.27 2.55
CA GLY A 243 -11.00 -22.60 1.27
C GLY A 243 -9.71 -21.90 0.81
N GLY A 244 -9.35 -22.15 -0.43
CA GLY A 244 -8.02 -21.93 -1.00
C GLY A 244 -7.37 -20.63 -0.57
N GLY A 245 -6.24 -20.76 0.13
CA GLY A 245 -5.35 -19.63 0.36
C GLY A 245 -4.78 -19.10 -0.96
N PRO A 246 -4.12 -17.95 -0.96
CA PRO A 246 -3.58 -17.35 -2.18
C PRO A 246 -2.62 -18.33 -2.88
N SER A 247 -2.90 -18.64 -4.13
CA SER A 247 -1.98 -19.38 -4.99
C SER A 247 -0.83 -18.46 -5.42
N LEU A 248 0.32 -19.03 -5.79
CA LEU A 248 1.43 -18.27 -6.37
C LEU A 248 1.01 -17.50 -7.62
N ALA A 249 0.04 -18.00 -8.37
CA ALA A 249 -0.49 -17.36 -9.58
C ALA A 249 -1.21 -16.03 -9.30
N LEU A 250 -1.70 -15.80 -8.07
CA LEU A 250 -2.37 -14.56 -7.68
C LEU A 250 -1.38 -13.47 -7.19
N VAL A 251 -0.11 -13.81 -7.05
CA VAL A 251 0.94 -12.92 -6.52
C VAL A 251 1.77 -12.31 -7.68
N THR A 252 1.53 -12.68 -8.91
CA THR A 252 2.21 -12.16 -10.11
C THR A 252 1.29 -11.38 -11.03
#